data_1b11dee901aeda466df094a34466ce89
#
_entry.id   1b11dee901aeda466df094a34466ce89
#
_cell.length_a   1.000
_cell.length_b   1.000
_cell.length_c   1.000
_cell.angle_alpha   90.00
_cell.angle_beta   90.00
_cell.angle_gamma   90.00
#
_symmetry.space_group_name_H-M   'P 1'
#
loop_
_entity.id
_entity.type
_entity.pdbx_description
1 polymer ?
#
loop_
_entity_poly.entity_id
_entity_poly.type
_entity_poly.pdbx_seq_one_letter_code
_entity_poly.pdbx_strand_id
1 'polypeptide(L)'
;MSGSAPILPGATLGVLGGGQLGRMFVHEAQRMGYVTVVLEPDQSSPAGLVAHHHIRAAYDDEHALADMARLCAAVTTEFENVPAPTLQALSRSKPVSPAAEAVAIAQDRALEKAHFVRCGVPCAPHAVIETPDHLAAVQDDLLPGILKTARLGYDGKGQVRVATREALAQAWNELKQVPCVLEKMLPLAAECSVVVARGQDGQIVNLPVQRNLHREGILAVTEVHPGNVSEAVAQQAVAAAKSIAEGVEYVGVLCVEFFVLADGSLVVNEMAPRPHNSGHYSQDACDVSQFELQVRTLARLPLVQPRQHSAALMLNLLGDIWRSDGEIPLEPDWPAVLALPGTHLHPVSYTHLRAHETRGN
;
A
#
# COMPACT_ATOMS: atom_id res chain seq x y z
N MET A 1 21.63 -1.70 -23.60
CA MET A 1 21.17 -0.56 -22.79
C MET A 1 22.09 -0.47 -21.58
N SER A 2 22.86 0.62 -21.44
CA SER A 2 23.75 0.81 -20.28
C SER A 2 22.88 1.08 -19.05
N GLY A 3 22.56 0.05 -18.31
CA GLY A 3 21.88 0.22 -17.02
C GLY A 3 22.75 1.08 -16.12
N SER A 4 22.14 2.06 -15.42
CA SER A 4 22.85 2.85 -14.42
C SER A 4 23.43 1.90 -13.35
N ALA A 5 24.63 2.17 -12.86
CA ALA A 5 25.30 1.34 -11.86
C ALA A 5 24.46 1.17 -10.59
N PRO A 6 24.55 0.02 -9.90
CA PRO A 6 23.88 -0.18 -8.64
C PRO A 6 24.39 0.79 -7.58
N ILE A 7 23.50 1.19 -6.67
CA ILE A 7 23.82 2.00 -5.49
C ILE A 7 24.28 1.03 -4.39
N LEU A 8 25.55 1.11 -4.02
CA LEU A 8 26.15 0.17 -3.07
C LEU A 8 25.92 0.59 -1.61
N PRO A 9 26.02 -0.35 -0.65
CA PRO A 9 26.04 -0.06 0.79
C PRO A 9 27.05 1.04 1.14
N GLY A 10 26.74 1.85 2.14
CA GLY A 10 27.44 3.09 2.47
C GLY A 10 26.84 4.33 1.81
N ALA A 11 26.08 4.18 0.72
CA ALA A 11 25.32 5.30 0.14
C ALA A 11 24.08 5.64 1.01
N THR A 12 23.49 6.81 0.75
CA THR A 12 22.31 7.29 1.46
C THR A 12 21.04 7.05 0.65
N LEU A 13 20.04 6.43 1.25
CA LEU A 13 18.71 6.26 0.70
C LEU A 13 17.70 7.15 1.44
N GLY A 14 16.83 7.81 0.69
CA GLY A 14 15.79 8.68 1.22
C GLY A 14 14.41 8.04 1.16
N VAL A 15 13.55 8.39 2.12
CA VAL A 15 12.13 8.04 2.10
C VAL A 15 11.27 9.26 2.43
N LEU A 16 10.21 9.48 1.65
CA LEU A 16 9.16 10.45 1.90
C LEU A 16 8.05 9.76 2.68
N GLY A 17 7.72 10.31 3.85
CA GLY A 17 6.81 9.71 4.79
C GLY A 17 7.52 9.10 5.99
N GLY A 18 6.94 9.34 7.16
CA GLY A 18 7.52 8.98 8.46
C GLY A 18 6.75 7.89 9.21
N GLY A 19 5.78 7.24 8.57
CA GLY A 19 4.92 6.23 9.17
C GLY A 19 5.60 4.88 9.41
N GLN A 20 4.76 3.88 9.64
CA GLN A 20 5.21 2.53 9.97
C GLN A 20 5.96 1.83 8.83
N LEU A 21 5.51 2.00 7.59
CA LEU A 21 6.18 1.40 6.43
C LEU A 21 7.54 2.04 6.19
N GLY A 22 7.63 3.36 6.37
CA GLY A 22 8.88 4.10 6.35
C GLY A 22 9.86 3.62 7.42
N ARG A 23 9.38 3.35 8.65
CA ARG A 23 10.21 2.78 9.72
C ARG A 23 10.76 1.41 9.34
N MET A 24 9.91 0.52 8.80
CA MET A 24 10.35 -0.82 8.37
C MET A 24 11.33 -0.75 7.21
N PHE A 25 11.11 0.15 6.25
CA PHE A 25 12.09 0.43 5.18
C PHE A 25 13.43 0.92 5.76
N VAL A 26 13.41 1.87 6.71
CA VAL A 26 14.62 2.40 7.35
C VAL A 26 15.40 1.28 8.03
N HIS A 27 14.74 0.44 8.82
CA HIS A 27 15.40 -0.69 9.48
C HIS A 27 16.05 -1.64 8.46
N GLU A 28 15.35 -1.95 7.38
CA GLU A 28 15.87 -2.84 6.36
C GLU A 28 17.03 -2.22 5.58
N ALA A 29 16.93 -0.95 5.19
CA ALA A 29 18.01 -0.24 4.54
C ALA A 29 19.27 -0.18 5.41
N GLN A 30 19.10 0.08 6.72
CA GLN A 30 20.21 0.07 7.68
C GLN A 30 20.82 -1.33 7.85
N ARG A 31 19.99 -2.39 7.91
CA ARG A 31 20.46 -3.78 7.93
C ARG A 31 21.33 -4.11 6.73
N MET A 32 21.00 -3.52 5.56
CA MET A 32 21.77 -3.68 4.32
C MET A 32 22.94 -2.70 4.20
N GLY A 33 23.24 -1.90 5.24
CA GLY A 33 24.41 -1.03 5.31
C GLY A 33 24.25 0.34 4.65
N TYR A 34 23.01 0.80 4.42
CA TYR A 34 22.73 2.15 3.89
C TYR A 34 22.54 3.19 5.01
N VAL A 35 22.94 4.41 4.73
CA VAL A 35 22.53 5.59 5.51
C VAL A 35 21.11 5.96 5.08
N THR A 36 20.28 6.41 6.03
CA THR A 36 18.86 6.69 5.77
C THR A 36 18.49 8.12 6.10
N VAL A 37 17.70 8.74 5.24
CA VAL A 37 17.11 10.07 5.41
C VAL A 37 15.60 9.96 5.29
N VAL A 38 14.86 10.54 6.24
CA VAL A 38 13.39 10.62 6.22
C VAL A 38 13.00 12.09 6.04
N LEU A 39 12.09 12.38 5.12
CA LEU A 39 11.38 13.66 5.03
C LEU A 39 9.97 13.46 5.57
N GLU A 40 9.66 14.11 6.70
CA GLU A 40 8.37 14.00 7.38
C GLU A 40 8.17 15.19 8.32
N PRO A 41 7.02 15.88 8.25
CA PRO A 41 6.76 17.03 9.14
C PRO A 41 6.60 16.65 10.62
N ASP A 42 6.07 15.45 10.94
CA ASP A 42 5.89 15.04 12.33
C ASP A 42 7.21 14.65 12.98
N GLN A 43 7.59 15.41 14.00
CA GLN A 43 8.81 15.21 14.80
C GLN A 43 8.85 13.84 15.48
N SER A 44 7.70 13.28 15.84
CA SER A 44 7.54 12.02 16.55
C SER A 44 7.29 10.83 15.63
N SER A 45 7.42 11.03 14.32
CA SER A 45 7.15 10.01 13.32
C SER A 45 7.97 8.73 13.51
N PRO A 46 7.35 7.55 13.37
CA PRO A 46 8.02 6.26 13.58
C PRO A 46 9.32 6.08 12.80
N ALA A 47 9.36 6.49 11.53
CA ALA A 47 10.56 6.40 10.70
C ALA A 47 11.59 7.48 11.04
N GLY A 48 11.14 8.72 11.33
CA GLY A 48 12.02 9.82 11.69
C GLY A 48 12.82 9.55 12.95
N LEU A 49 12.23 8.85 13.93
CA LEU A 49 12.87 8.48 15.19
C LEU A 49 14.02 7.46 15.05
N VAL A 50 14.07 6.70 13.96
CA VAL A 50 15.06 5.63 13.74
C VAL A 50 16.00 5.90 12.56
N ALA A 51 15.72 6.92 11.75
CA ALA A 51 16.57 7.31 10.64
C ALA A 51 17.87 7.96 11.11
N HIS A 52 18.93 7.90 10.27
CA HIS A 52 20.17 8.62 10.53
C HIS A 52 19.96 10.14 10.47
N HIS A 53 19.07 10.60 9.55
CA HIS A 53 18.71 12.00 9.41
C HIS A 53 17.20 12.13 9.21
N HIS A 54 16.59 13.06 9.94
CA HIS A 54 15.17 13.42 9.81
C HIS A 54 15.07 14.89 9.37
N ILE A 55 14.59 15.12 8.15
CA ILE A 55 14.24 16.44 7.62
C ILE A 55 12.79 16.70 7.99
N ARG A 56 12.58 17.71 8.86
CA ARG A 56 11.25 18.06 9.40
C ARG A 56 10.65 19.19 8.58
N ALA A 57 9.96 18.85 7.52
CA ALA A 57 9.34 19.81 6.63
C ALA A 57 8.15 19.18 5.89
N ALA A 58 7.30 20.01 5.28
CA ALA A 58 6.25 19.57 4.39
C ALA A 58 6.87 18.90 3.14
N TYR A 59 6.11 18.00 2.51
CA TYR A 59 6.59 17.24 1.34
C TYR A 59 6.82 18.10 0.09
N ASP A 60 6.29 19.32 0.05
CA ASP A 60 6.42 20.29 -1.03
C ASP A 60 7.38 21.45 -0.68
N ASP A 61 8.08 21.39 0.46
CA ASP A 61 9.08 22.39 0.84
C ASP A 61 10.31 22.27 -0.07
N GLU A 62 10.57 23.32 -0.85
CA GLU A 62 11.64 23.34 -1.85
C GLU A 62 13.04 23.17 -1.24
N HIS A 63 13.28 23.72 -0.04
CA HIS A 63 14.57 23.59 0.64
C HIS A 63 14.78 22.16 1.15
N ALA A 64 13.74 21.55 1.71
CA ALA A 64 13.79 20.16 2.13
C ALA A 64 14.01 19.20 0.95
N LEU A 65 13.34 19.46 -0.19
CA LEU A 65 13.56 18.69 -1.40
C LEU A 65 14.98 18.84 -1.97
N ALA A 66 15.54 20.06 -1.92
CA ALA A 66 16.93 20.28 -2.29
C ALA A 66 17.90 19.54 -1.35
N ASP A 67 17.64 19.51 -0.05
CA ASP A 67 18.42 18.73 0.91
C ASP A 67 18.29 17.23 0.67
N MET A 68 17.09 16.71 0.43
CA MET A 68 16.88 15.30 0.01
C MET A 68 17.72 14.98 -1.24
N ALA A 69 17.64 15.84 -2.27
CA ALA A 69 18.39 15.66 -3.51
C ALA A 69 19.92 15.73 -3.30
N ARG A 70 20.39 16.54 -2.37
CA ARG A 70 21.81 16.66 -2.03
C ARG A 70 22.32 15.45 -1.25
N LEU A 71 21.56 14.97 -0.27
CA LEU A 71 21.97 13.93 0.67
C LEU A 71 21.80 12.51 0.09
N CYS A 72 20.73 12.26 -0.66
CA CYS A 72 20.34 10.92 -1.07
C CYS A 72 20.88 10.54 -2.44
N ALA A 73 21.27 9.27 -2.59
CA ALA A 73 21.59 8.66 -3.87
C ALA A 73 20.33 8.24 -4.65
N ALA A 74 19.27 7.86 -3.92
CA ALA A 74 17.95 7.56 -4.46
C ALA A 74 16.88 7.81 -3.39
N VAL A 75 15.62 8.00 -3.81
CA VAL A 75 14.49 8.34 -2.93
C VAL A 75 13.29 7.44 -3.23
N THR A 76 12.62 6.98 -2.18
CA THR A 76 11.35 6.24 -2.24
C THR A 76 10.27 6.97 -1.44
N THR A 77 9.04 6.42 -1.46
CA THR A 77 7.95 6.85 -0.59
C THR A 77 7.41 5.67 0.20
N GLU A 78 6.83 5.93 1.37
CA GLU A 78 6.22 4.90 2.21
C GLU A 78 4.70 4.83 2.07
N PHE A 79 4.07 5.87 1.53
CA PHE A 79 2.62 5.93 1.37
C PHE A 79 2.22 6.64 0.07
N GLU A 80 1.01 6.35 -0.40
CA GLU A 80 0.52 6.81 -1.70
C GLU A 80 0.17 8.30 -1.76
N ASN A 81 -0.08 8.97 -0.62
CA ASN A 81 -0.53 10.36 -0.61
C ASN A 81 0.60 11.41 -0.62
N VAL A 82 1.87 11.01 -0.82
CA VAL A 82 2.91 11.97 -1.17
C VAL A 82 2.53 12.65 -2.48
N PRO A 83 2.54 14.00 -2.56
CA PRO A 83 2.17 14.68 -3.78
C PRO A 83 3.02 14.22 -4.98
N ALA A 84 2.37 13.79 -6.07
CA ALA A 84 3.09 13.36 -7.27
C ALA A 84 4.05 14.44 -7.82
N PRO A 85 3.74 15.76 -7.79
CA PRO A 85 4.70 16.82 -8.15
C PRO A 85 5.99 16.81 -7.33
N THR A 86 5.94 16.41 -6.05
CA THR A 86 7.12 16.26 -5.18
C THR A 86 8.05 15.18 -5.71
N LEU A 87 7.50 14.00 -6.05
CA LEU A 87 8.27 12.90 -6.65
C LEU A 87 8.85 13.32 -8.00
N GLN A 88 8.07 14.05 -8.81
CA GLN A 88 8.52 14.58 -10.10
C GLN A 88 9.66 15.61 -9.94
N ALA A 89 9.59 16.48 -8.93
CA ALA A 89 10.66 17.44 -8.65
C ALA A 89 11.98 16.74 -8.30
N LEU A 90 11.92 15.74 -7.41
CA LEU A 90 13.09 14.94 -7.01
C LEU A 90 13.66 14.12 -8.18
N SER A 91 12.81 13.57 -9.05
CA SER A 91 13.21 12.71 -10.18
C SER A 91 14.04 13.43 -11.23
N ARG A 92 14.02 14.78 -11.26
CA ARG A 92 14.86 15.60 -12.12
C ARG A 92 16.36 15.48 -11.83
N SER A 93 16.70 15.10 -10.61
CA SER A 93 18.10 15.07 -10.15
C SER A 93 18.51 13.72 -9.54
N LYS A 94 17.57 12.91 -9.10
CA LYS A 94 17.82 11.63 -8.41
C LYS A 94 16.90 10.53 -8.91
N PRO A 95 17.32 9.28 -8.87
CA PRO A 95 16.40 8.15 -9.00
C PRO A 95 15.30 8.22 -7.93
N VAL A 96 14.05 8.16 -8.37
CA VAL A 96 12.88 8.10 -7.51
C VAL A 96 12.08 6.85 -7.87
N SER A 97 11.69 6.07 -6.88
CA SER A 97 10.94 4.84 -7.06
C SER A 97 9.92 4.69 -5.92
N PRO A 98 8.62 4.55 -6.23
CA PRO A 98 8.03 4.52 -7.57
C PRO A 98 8.04 5.87 -8.29
N ALA A 99 7.83 5.82 -9.62
CA ALA A 99 7.70 7.02 -10.45
C ALA A 99 6.42 7.81 -10.10
N ALA A 100 6.48 9.14 -10.28
CA ALA A 100 5.36 10.04 -9.99
C ALA A 100 4.08 9.66 -10.73
N GLU A 101 4.19 9.22 -11.98
CA GLU A 101 3.06 8.81 -12.81
C GLU A 101 2.35 7.57 -12.25
N ALA A 102 3.09 6.59 -11.76
CA ALA A 102 2.54 5.38 -11.15
C ALA A 102 1.80 5.71 -9.84
N VAL A 103 2.38 6.61 -9.04
CA VAL A 103 1.73 7.10 -7.80
C VAL A 103 0.47 7.91 -8.13
N ALA A 104 0.51 8.77 -9.15
CA ALA A 104 -0.66 9.56 -9.57
C ALA A 104 -1.84 8.68 -10.00
N ILE A 105 -1.57 7.56 -10.69
CA ILE A 105 -2.59 6.58 -11.07
C ILE A 105 -3.20 5.94 -9.81
N ALA A 106 -2.37 5.49 -8.87
CA ALA A 106 -2.85 4.85 -7.65
C ALA A 106 -3.59 5.81 -6.69
N GLN A 107 -3.32 7.13 -6.77
CA GLN A 107 -4.01 8.16 -5.99
C GLN A 107 -5.45 8.44 -6.47
N ASP A 108 -5.84 7.95 -7.64
CA ASP A 108 -7.12 8.27 -8.27
C ASP A 108 -7.81 7.00 -8.77
N ARG A 109 -8.92 6.62 -8.12
CA ARG A 109 -9.65 5.37 -8.43
C ARG A 109 -10.15 5.30 -9.87
N ALA A 110 -10.47 6.44 -10.50
CA ALA A 110 -10.90 6.44 -11.90
C ALA A 110 -9.72 6.14 -12.84
N LEU A 111 -8.55 6.75 -12.58
CA LEU A 111 -7.32 6.46 -13.33
C LEU A 111 -6.83 5.03 -13.09
N GLU A 112 -6.92 4.57 -11.85
CA GLU A 112 -6.55 3.21 -11.45
C GLU A 112 -7.40 2.16 -12.19
N LYS A 113 -8.73 2.30 -12.19
CA LYS A 113 -9.64 1.41 -12.93
C LYS A 113 -9.37 1.43 -14.45
N ALA A 114 -9.17 2.63 -15.00
CA ALA A 114 -8.80 2.75 -16.42
C ALA A 114 -7.47 2.05 -16.73
N HIS A 115 -6.52 2.09 -15.80
CA HIS A 115 -5.25 1.38 -15.93
C HIS A 115 -5.45 -0.14 -15.91
N PHE A 116 -6.24 -0.69 -14.98
CA PHE A 116 -6.53 -2.12 -14.92
C PHE A 116 -7.17 -2.63 -16.23
N VAL A 117 -8.14 -1.88 -16.77
CA VAL A 117 -8.77 -2.21 -18.05
C VAL A 117 -7.74 -2.23 -19.18
N ARG A 118 -6.84 -1.23 -19.26
CA ARG A 118 -5.76 -1.21 -20.27
C ARG A 118 -4.81 -2.40 -20.15
N CYS A 119 -4.58 -2.88 -18.92
CA CYS A 119 -3.75 -4.08 -18.68
C CYS A 119 -4.48 -5.40 -18.96
N GLY A 120 -5.76 -5.34 -19.37
CA GLY A 120 -6.58 -6.54 -19.59
C GLY A 120 -6.97 -7.26 -18.29
N VAL A 121 -6.91 -6.58 -17.15
CA VAL A 121 -7.25 -7.14 -15.84
C VAL A 121 -8.69 -6.75 -15.48
N PRO A 122 -9.60 -7.73 -15.26
CA PRO A 122 -10.98 -7.44 -14.90
C PRO A 122 -11.08 -6.72 -13.55
N CYS A 123 -11.88 -5.67 -13.49
CA CYS A 123 -12.29 -5.01 -12.24
C CYS A 123 -13.82 -5.00 -12.13
N ALA A 124 -14.35 -4.63 -10.97
CA ALA A 124 -15.79 -4.49 -10.79
C ALA A 124 -16.39 -3.54 -11.85
N PRO A 125 -17.56 -3.85 -12.44
CA PRO A 125 -18.30 -2.90 -13.27
C PRO A 125 -18.49 -1.60 -12.50
N HIS A 126 -18.20 -0.46 -13.13
CA HIS A 126 -18.18 0.83 -12.44
C HIS A 126 -18.59 1.99 -13.34
N ALA A 127 -18.92 3.11 -12.70
CA ALA A 127 -19.15 4.38 -13.36
C ALA A 127 -18.40 5.50 -12.59
N VAL A 128 -17.79 6.43 -13.34
CA VAL A 128 -17.17 7.63 -12.79
C VAL A 128 -18.23 8.72 -12.70
N ILE A 129 -18.34 9.36 -11.53
CA ILE A 129 -19.33 10.41 -11.23
C ILE A 129 -18.58 11.68 -10.82
N GLU A 130 -18.55 12.66 -11.73
CA GLU A 130 -17.89 13.95 -11.50
C GLU A 130 -18.88 15.13 -11.67
N THR A 131 -20.00 14.86 -12.34
CA THR A 131 -21.02 15.87 -12.65
C THR A 131 -22.42 15.29 -12.42
N PRO A 132 -23.45 16.16 -12.24
CA PRO A 132 -24.85 15.70 -12.20
C PRO A 132 -25.26 14.88 -13.43
N ASP A 133 -24.73 15.19 -14.61
CA ASP A 133 -25.03 14.44 -15.84
C ASP A 133 -24.44 13.02 -15.77
N HIS A 134 -23.22 12.86 -15.23
CA HIS A 134 -22.63 11.53 -14.98
C HIS A 134 -23.50 10.73 -14.00
N LEU A 135 -23.99 11.38 -12.92
CA LEU A 135 -24.88 10.72 -11.95
C LEU A 135 -26.18 10.25 -12.61
N ALA A 136 -26.80 11.08 -13.45
CA ALA A 136 -28.03 10.76 -14.17
C ALA A 136 -27.82 9.62 -15.19
N ALA A 137 -26.64 9.50 -15.78
CA ALA A 137 -26.28 8.49 -16.77
C ALA A 137 -25.89 7.12 -16.18
N VAL A 138 -25.80 6.98 -14.85
CA VAL A 138 -25.48 5.70 -14.19
C VAL A 138 -26.48 4.61 -14.63
N GLN A 139 -25.99 3.44 -14.99
CA GLN A 139 -26.82 2.31 -15.35
C GLN A 139 -27.37 1.60 -14.09
N ASP A 140 -28.63 1.14 -14.14
CA ASP A 140 -29.29 0.49 -12.99
C ASP A 140 -28.63 -0.83 -12.57
N ASP A 141 -27.96 -1.49 -13.50
CA ASP A 141 -27.27 -2.76 -13.26
C ASP A 141 -26.02 -2.63 -12.39
N LEU A 142 -25.57 -1.39 -12.11
CA LEU A 142 -24.53 -1.10 -11.13
C LEU A 142 -25.05 -1.06 -9.69
N LEU A 143 -26.36 -1.14 -9.49
CA LEU A 143 -27.00 -1.17 -8.17
C LEU A 143 -27.45 -2.59 -7.81
N PRO A 144 -27.31 -3.01 -6.54
CA PRO A 144 -26.65 -2.28 -5.46
C PRO A 144 -25.15 -2.11 -5.69
N GLY A 145 -24.61 -0.95 -5.27
CA GLY A 145 -23.21 -0.57 -5.48
C GLY A 145 -22.56 0.06 -4.25
N ILE A 146 -21.28 0.36 -4.38
CA ILE A 146 -20.49 1.10 -3.40
C ILE A 146 -19.99 2.37 -4.08
N LEU A 147 -20.42 3.53 -3.60
CA LEU A 147 -19.92 4.82 -4.03
C LEU A 147 -18.66 5.14 -3.22
N LYS A 148 -17.54 5.38 -3.90
CA LYS A 148 -16.23 5.67 -3.28
C LYS A 148 -15.73 7.01 -3.80
N THR A 149 -15.17 7.86 -2.93
CA THR A 149 -14.45 9.05 -3.40
C THR A 149 -13.29 8.65 -4.30
N ALA A 150 -13.06 9.39 -5.38
CA ALA A 150 -11.98 9.07 -6.32
C ALA A 150 -10.59 9.22 -5.67
N ARG A 151 -10.46 10.12 -4.71
CA ARG A 151 -9.19 10.39 -4.01
C ARG A 151 -9.38 10.41 -2.50
N LEU A 152 -8.28 10.19 -1.76
CA LEU A 152 -8.19 10.30 -0.30
C LEU A 152 -9.14 9.37 0.48
N GLY A 153 -9.68 8.31 -0.15
CA GLY A 153 -10.41 7.25 0.54
C GLY A 153 -9.45 6.17 1.02
N TYR A 154 -9.51 5.79 2.28
CA TYR A 154 -8.70 4.73 2.90
C TYR A 154 -9.47 4.08 4.06
N ASP A 155 -9.17 2.82 4.38
CA ASP A 155 -9.74 2.09 5.54
C ASP A 155 -11.27 2.23 5.67
N GLY A 156 -11.99 2.11 4.55
CA GLY A 156 -13.45 2.25 4.53
C GLY A 156 -13.99 3.68 4.60
N LYS A 157 -13.14 4.69 4.77
CA LYS A 157 -13.53 6.10 4.73
C LYS A 157 -13.79 6.59 3.31
N GLY A 158 -14.78 7.49 3.15
CA GLY A 158 -15.15 8.03 1.85
C GLY A 158 -15.88 7.03 0.96
N GLN A 159 -16.53 6.00 1.53
CA GLN A 159 -17.35 5.05 0.79
C GLN A 159 -18.72 4.86 1.43
N VAL A 160 -19.75 4.72 0.57
CA VAL A 160 -21.15 4.56 0.97
C VAL A 160 -21.78 3.45 0.14
N ARG A 161 -22.44 2.48 0.80
CA ARG A 161 -23.24 1.46 0.11
C ARG A 161 -24.58 2.07 -0.32
N VAL A 162 -24.94 1.88 -1.57
CA VAL A 162 -26.14 2.43 -2.17
C VAL A 162 -26.93 1.32 -2.87
N ALA A 163 -28.23 1.28 -2.60
CA ALA A 163 -29.12 0.26 -3.15
C ALA A 163 -30.00 0.78 -4.30
N THR A 164 -30.27 2.08 -4.33
CA THR A 164 -31.15 2.72 -5.31
C THR A 164 -30.54 4.00 -5.87
N ARG A 165 -31.13 4.55 -6.94
CA ARG A 165 -30.71 5.82 -7.53
C ARG A 165 -30.86 6.99 -6.56
N GLU A 166 -31.93 6.99 -5.76
CA GLU A 166 -32.17 8.04 -4.76
C GLU A 166 -31.08 8.00 -3.67
N ALA A 167 -30.76 6.79 -3.18
CA ALA A 167 -29.69 6.60 -2.21
C ALA A 167 -28.32 7.00 -2.79
N LEU A 168 -28.06 6.73 -4.07
CA LEU A 168 -26.85 7.16 -4.77
C LEU A 168 -26.75 8.68 -4.85
N ALA A 169 -27.84 9.36 -5.23
CA ALA A 169 -27.87 10.82 -5.30
C ALA A 169 -27.66 11.46 -3.91
N GLN A 170 -28.30 10.90 -2.88
CA GLN A 170 -28.11 11.35 -1.50
C GLN A 170 -26.66 11.15 -1.04
N ALA A 171 -26.10 9.96 -1.25
CA ALA A 171 -24.72 9.67 -0.87
C ALA A 171 -23.70 10.59 -1.55
N TRP A 172 -23.88 10.89 -2.83
CA TRP A 172 -23.00 11.81 -3.55
C TRP A 172 -23.10 13.24 -3.01
N ASN A 173 -24.31 13.69 -2.61
CA ASN A 173 -24.49 14.97 -1.92
C ASN A 173 -23.80 15.01 -0.55
N GLU A 174 -23.91 13.94 0.24
CA GLU A 174 -23.23 13.81 1.54
C GLU A 174 -21.71 13.85 1.38
N LEU A 175 -21.18 13.27 0.31
CA LEU A 175 -19.79 13.37 -0.10
C LEU A 175 -19.42 14.71 -0.75
N LYS A 176 -20.29 15.74 -0.64
CA LYS A 176 -20.07 17.10 -1.14
C LYS A 176 -19.82 17.16 -2.65
N GLN A 177 -20.39 16.24 -3.40
CA GLN A 177 -20.31 16.15 -4.87
C GLN A 177 -18.85 16.14 -5.40
N VAL A 178 -17.91 15.62 -4.61
CA VAL A 178 -16.55 15.39 -5.11
C VAL A 178 -16.55 14.29 -6.16
N PRO A 179 -15.52 14.20 -7.03
CA PRO A 179 -15.37 13.08 -7.95
C PRO A 179 -15.41 11.73 -7.21
N CYS A 180 -16.25 10.82 -7.70
CA CYS A 180 -16.47 9.50 -7.12
C CYS A 180 -16.45 8.41 -8.20
N VAL A 181 -16.27 7.17 -7.76
CA VAL A 181 -16.47 5.97 -8.56
C VAL A 181 -17.55 5.12 -7.88
N LEU A 182 -18.63 4.81 -8.61
CA LEU A 182 -19.60 3.83 -8.19
C LEU A 182 -19.17 2.46 -8.71
N GLU A 183 -18.95 1.52 -7.82
CA GLU A 183 -18.61 0.13 -8.14
C GLU A 183 -19.80 -0.78 -7.81
N LYS A 184 -20.14 -1.69 -8.73
CA LYS A 184 -21.14 -2.73 -8.49
C LYS A 184 -20.73 -3.62 -7.32
N MET A 185 -21.66 -3.90 -6.40
CA MET A 185 -21.43 -4.91 -5.38
C MET A 185 -21.36 -6.30 -6.02
N LEU A 186 -20.29 -7.03 -5.76
CA LEU A 186 -20.05 -8.37 -6.30
C LEU A 186 -20.22 -9.43 -5.19
N PRO A 187 -20.60 -10.69 -5.56
CA PRO A 187 -20.71 -11.79 -4.62
C PRO A 187 -19.32 -12.33 -4.23
N LEU A 188 -18.69 -11.71 -3.23
CA LEU A 188 -17.36 -12.06 -2.76
C LEU A 188 -17.35 -13.39 -2.03
N ALA A 189 -16.41 -14.28 -2.36
CA ALA A 189 -16.11 -15.50 -1.61
C ALA A 189 -14.87 -15.36 -0.74
N ALA A 190 -13.84 -14.64 -1.23
CA ALA A 190 -12.60 -14.39 -0.50
C ALA A 190 -11.90 -13.13 -1.03
N GLU A 191 -10.91 -12.67 -0.29
CA GLU A 191 -10.00 -11.62 -0.72
C GLU A 191 -8.56 -12.14 -0.73
N CYS A 192 -7.78 -11.73 -1.71
CA CYS A 192 -6.36 -12.05 -1.75
C CYS A 192 -5.54 -10.86 -2.27
N SER A 193 -4.25 -10.90 -2.05
CA SER A 193 -3.33 -9.90 -2.56
C SER A 193 -2.06 -10.55 -3.09
N VAL A 194 -1.36 -9.82 -3.95
CA VAL A 194 -0.05 -10.20 -4.46
C VAL A 194 0.87 -8.99 -4.32
N VAL A 195 1.97 -9.18 -3.59
CA VAL A 195 3.06 -8.22 -3.55
C VAL A 195 4.06 -8.59 -4.63
N VAL A 196 4.26 -7.70 -5.59
CA VAL A 196 5.28 -7.85 -6.64
C VAL A 196 6.39 -6.81 -6.43
N ALA A 197 7.59 -7.13 -6.86
CA ALA A 197 8.69 -6.18 -6.97
C ALA A 197 9.23 -6.20 -8.39
N ARG A 198 9.35 -5.03 -9.02
CA ARG A 198 9.88 -4.88 -10.37
C ARG A 198 11.13 -4.00 -10.35
N GLY A 199 12.22 -4.55 -10.89
CA GLY A 199 13.48 -3.84 -11.06
C GLY A 199 13.47 -2.90 -12.26
N GLN A 200 14.48 -2.03 -12.34
CA GLN A 200 14.66 -1.13 -13.46
C GLN A 200 15.01 -1.86 -14.77
N ASP A 201 15.53 -3.08 -14.67
CA ASP A 201 15.81 -3.98 -15.79
C ASP A 201 14.57 -4.70 -16.33
N GLY A 202 13.42 -4.49 -15.68
CA GLY A 202 12.15 -5.13 -16.01
C GLY A 202 11.93 -6.50 -15.36
N GLN A 203 12.92 -7.04 -14.61
CA GLN A 203 12.72 -8.28 -13.86
C GLN A 203 11.61 -8.11 -12.82
N ILE A 204 10.67 -9.06 -12.75
CA ILE A 204 9.59 -9.06 -11.77
C ILE A 204 9.67 -10.34 -10.93
N VAL A 205 9.64 -10.15 -9.62
CA VAL A 205 9.48 -11.21 -8.62
C VAL A 205 8.23 -10.97 -7.78
N ASN A 206 7.70 -11.98 -7.11
CA ASN A 206 6.52 -11.82 -6.26
C ASN A 206 6.64 -12.63 -4.97
N LEU A 207 6.02 -12.14 -3.90
CA LEU A 207 5.76 -12.94 -2.71
C LEU A 207 4.65 -13.97 -3.01
N PRO A 208 4.57 -15.08 -2.24
CA PRO A 208 3.43 -15.99 -2.27
C PRO A 208 2.11 -15.23 -2.10
N VAL A 209 1.04 -15.69 -2.76
CA VAL A 209 -0.28 -15.06 -2.69
C VAL A 209 -0.80 -15.09 -1.25
N GLN A 210 -1.25 -13.93 -0.78
CA GLN A 210 -1.79 -13.74 0.56
C GLN A 210 -3.32 -13.87 0.50
N ARG A 211 -3.93 -14.68 1.38
CA ARG A 211 -5.37 -14.64 1.63
C ARG A 211 -5.64 -13.65 2.75
N ASN A 212 -6.55 -12.73 2.52
CA ASN A 212 -6.82 -11.63 3.43
C ASN A 212 -8.22 -11.72 4.03
N LEU A 213 -8.35 -11.30 5.28
CA LEU A 213 -9.62 -11.09 5.94
C LEU A 213 -9.68 -9.66 6.44
N HIS A 214 -10.62 -8.88 5.90
CA HIS A 214 -10.90 -7.53 6.37
C HIS A 214 -12.06 -7.52 7.36
N ARG A 215 -11.97 -6.66 8.36
CA ARG A 215 -13.05 -6.34 9.30
C ARG A 215 -13.30 -4.84 9.22
N GLU A 216 -14.52 -4.46 8.95
CA GLU A 216 -14.92 -3.04 8.82
C GLU A 216 -14.05 -2.25 7.82
N GLY A 217 -13.58 -2.92 6.75
CA GLY A 217 -12.73 -2.31 5.73
C GLY A 217 -11.24 -2.22 6.08
N ILE A 218 -10.81 -2.75 7.23
CA ILE A 218 -9.40 -2.78 7.65
C ILE A 218 -8.90 -4.22 7.61
N LEU A 219 -7.71 -4.43 7.07
CA LEU A 219 -7.04 -5.73 7.07
C LEU A 219 -6.84 -6.21 8.50
N ALA A 220 -7.46 -7.33 8.86
CA ALA A 220 -7.36 -7.92 10.19
C ALA A 220 -6.41 -9.12 10.24
N VAL A 221 -6.50 -10.00 9.22
CA VAL A 221 -5.70 -11.23 9.17
C VAL A 221 -5.19 -11.45 7.75
N THR A 222 -3.94 -11.89 7.64
CA THR A 222 -3.37 -12.43 6.40
C THR A 222 -2.87 -13.85 6.64
N GLU A 223 -3.31 -14.79 5.80
CA GLU A 223 -2.91 -16.19 5.83
C GLU A 223 -2.02 -16.49 4.63
N VAL A 224 -0.85 -17.10 4.87
CA VAL A 224 0.08 -17.48 3.80
C VAL A 224 0.65 -18.87 4.06
N HIS A 225 0.14 -19.83 3.33
CA HIS A 225 0.59 -21.23 3.34
C HIS A 225 0.16 -21.92 2.03
N PRO A 226 0.74 -23.07 1.66
CA PRO A 226 0.25 -23.83 0.52
C PRO A 226 -1.24 -24.16 0.64
N GLY A 227 -2.02 -23.79 -0.38
CA GLY A 227 -3.47 -24.06 -0.42
C GLY A 227 -4.35 -23.01 0.28
N ASN A 228 -3.82 -21.89 0.76
CA ASN A 228 -4.62 -20.78 1.30
C ASN A 228 -5.59 -20.17 0.25
N VAL A 229 -5.21 -20.23 -1.01
CA VAL A 229 -6.06 -20.00 -2.19
C VAL A 229 -5.86 -21.15 -3.18
N SER A 230 -6.79 -21.33 -4.11
CA SER A 230 -6.62 -22.37 -5.15
C SER A 230 -5.45 -22.01 -6.08
N GLU A 231 -4.78 -23.02 -6.63
CA GLU A 231 -3.66 -22.84 -7.56
C GLU A 231 -4.07 -21.97 -8.77
N ALA A 232 -5.26 -22.16 -9.30
CA ALA A 232 -5.78 -21.39 -10.43
C ALA A 232 -5.92 -19.90 -10.08
N VAL A 233 -6.47 -19.58 -8.89
CA VAL A 233 -6.59 -18.21 -8.40
C VAL A 233 -5.20 -17.60 -8.16
N ALA A 234 -4.27 -18.37 -7.58
CA ALA A 234 -2.92 -17.88 -7.34
C ALA A 234 -2.21 -17.50 -8.66
N GLN A 235 -2.28 -18.37 -9.66
CA GLN A 235 -1.68 -18.10 -10.97
C GLN A 235 -2.29 -16.89 -11.66
N GLN A 236 -3.62 -16.74 -11.63
CA GLN A 236 -4.32 -15.58 -12.20
C GLN A 236 -3.96 -14.30 -11.49
N ALA A 237 -3.93 -14.29 -10.15
CA ALA A 237 -3.59 -13.12 -9.36
C ALA A 237 -2.16 -12.64 -9.62
N VAL A 238 -1.19 -13.58 -9.66
CA VAL A 238 0.21 -13.25 -9.98
C VAL A 238 0.36 -12.72 -11.40
N ALA A 239 -0.31 -13.33 -12.39
CA ALA A 239 -0.26 -12.86 -13.78
C ALA A 239 -0.86 -11.44 -13.90
N ALA A 240 -2.02 -11.20 -13.26
CA ALA A 240 -2.67 -9.90 -13.25
C ALA A 240 -1.80 -8.82 -12.57
N ALA A 241 -1.22 -9.12 -11.40
CA ALA A 241 -0.35 -8.17 -10.70
C ALA A 241 0.90 -7.81 -11.51
N LYS A 242 1.50 -8.78 -12.21
CA LYS A 242 2.63 -8.53 -13.13
C LYS A 242 2.21 -7.66 -14.30
N SER A 243 1.07 -7.94 -14.95
CA SER A 243 0.54 -7.13 -16.07
C SER A 243 0.29 -5.68 -15.63
N ILE A 244 -0.28 -5.46 -14.44
CA ILE A 244 -0.49 -4.13 -13.88
C ILE A 244 0.85 -3.39 -13.65
N ALA A 245 1.84 -4.06 -13.08
CA ALA A 245 3.16 -3.47 -12.85
C ALA A 245 3.90 -3.15 -14.16
N GLU A 246 3.79 -4.02 -15.18
CA GLU A 246 4.36 -3.80 -16.51
C GLU A 246 3.69 -2.63 -17.23
N GLY A 247 2.38 -2.51 -17.13
CA GLY A 247 1.59 -1.48 -17.83
C GLY A 247 1.90 -0.03 -17.43
N VAL A 248 2.54 0.20 -16.28
CA VAL A 248 3.04 1.52 -15.84
C VAL A 248 4.58 1.55 -15.75
N GLU A 249 5.26 0.55 -16.29
CA GLU A 249 6.72 0.38 -16.15
C GLU A 249 7.20 0.55 -14.69
N TYR A 250 6.40 0.01 -13.76
CA TYR A 250 6.61 0.20 -12.32
C TYR A 250 8.01 -0.23 -11.91
N VAL A 251 8.67 0.57 -11.09
CA VAL A 251 9.92 0.20 -10.42
C VAL A 251 9.70 0.36 -8.92
N GLY A 252 9.91 -0.71 -8.16
CA GLY A 252 9.64 -0.71 -6.72
C GLY A 252 8.83 -1.93 -6.30
N VAL A 253 8.24 -1.84 -5.10
CA VAL A 253 7.29 -2.83 -4.56
C VAL A 253 5.87 -2.31 -4.76
N LEU A 254 5.02 -3.15 -5.32
CA LEU A 254 3.61 -2.89 -5.60
C LEU A 254 2.77 -4.02 -4.99
N CYS A 255 1.74 -3.68 -4.24
CA CYS A 255 0.71 -4.64 -3.84
C CYS A 255 -0.52 -4.46 -4.73
N VAL A 256 -1.09 -5.56 -5.18
CA VAL A 256 -2.38 -5.58 -5.88
C VAL A 256 -3.35 -6.44 -5.10
N GLU A 257 -4.52 -5.88 -4.81
CA GLU A 257 -5.60 -6.54 -4.07
C GLU A 257 -6.69 -7.03 -5.01
N PHE A 258 -7.20 -8.20 -4.72
CA PHE A 258 -8.19 -8.90 -5.54
C PHE A 258 -9.35 -9.42 -4.72
N PHE A 259 -10.52 -9.42 -5.35
CA PHE A 259 -11.69 -10.18 -4.92
C PHE A 259 -11.78 -11.49 -5.68
N VAL A 260 -11.93 -12.58 -4.96
CA VAL A 260 -12.30 -13.89 -5.50
C VAL A 260 -13.81 -14.00 -5.40
N LEU A 261 -14.50 -14.14 -6.53
CA LEU A 261 -15.96 -14.22 -6.57
C LEU A 261 -16.46 -15.63 -6.27
N ALA A 262 -17.75 -15.76 -5.99
CA ALA A 262 -18.38 -17.04 -5.65
C ALA A 262 -18.29 -18.08 -6.77
N ASP A 263 -18.16 -17.65 -8.03
CA ASP A 263 -17.94 -18.52 -9.19
C ASP A 263 -16.45 -18.88 -9.43
N GLY A 264 -15.56 -18.42 -8.56
CA GLY A 264 -14.12 -18.63 -8.66
C GLY A 264 -13.39 -17.63 -9.58
N SER A 265 -14.08 -16.68 -10.19
CA SER A 265 -13.44 -15.65 -11.00
C SER A 265 -12.72 -14.61 -10.11
N LEU A 266 -11.71 -13.96 -10.68
CA LEU A 266 -10.88 -12.96 -10.00
C LEU A 266 -11.13 -11.58 -10.60
N VAL A 267 -11.33 -10.59 -9.75
CA VAL A 267 -11.37 -9.17 -10.15
C VAL A 267 -10.42 -8.35 -9.29
N VAL A 268 -9.74 -7.39 -9.89
CA VAL A 268 -8.87 -6.48 -9.14
C VAL A 268 -9.71 -5.45 -8.38
N ASN A 269 -9.35 -5.22 -7.12
CA ASN A 269 -9.94 -4.18 -6.28
C ASN A 269 -9.15 -2.87 -6.39
N GLU A 270 -7.90 -2.88 -5.91
CA GLU A 270 -7.04 -1.70 -5.87
C GLU A 270 -5.57 -2.08 -5.91
N MET A 271 -4.69 -1.10 -6.12
CA MET A 271 -3.24 -1.27 -6.00
C MET A 271 -2.64 -0.26 -5.04
N ALA A 272 -1.63 -0.69 -4.28
CA ALA A 272 -0.83 0.15 -3.42
C ALA A 272 0.60 0.25 -3.97
N PRO A 273 1.07 1.45 -4.39
CA PRO A 273 2.40 1.63 -5.00
C PRO A 273 3.51 1.67 -3.94
N ARG A 274 3.54 0.68 -3.04
CA ARG A 274 4.39 0.59 -1.86
C ARG A 274 4.34 -0.82 -1.25
N PRO A 275 5.21 -1.16 -0.30
CA PRO A 275 4.99 -2.29 0.60
C PRO A 275 3.61 -2.23 1.26
N HIS A 276 3.03 -3.38 1.54
CA HIS A 276 1.67 -3.50 2.03
C HIS A 276 1.60 -4.28 3.33
N ASN A 277 0.56 -4.02 4.12
CA ASN A 277 0.33 -4.70 5.39
C ASN A 277 0.26 -6.22 5.22
N SER A 278 -0.42 -6.70 4.17
CA SER A 278 -0.50 -8.14 3.85
C SER A 278 0.85 -8.79 3.54
N GLY A 279 1.88 -8.01 3.23
CA GLY A 279 3.25 -8.49 2.97
C GLY A 279 4.17 -8.50 4.20
N HIS A 280 3.70 -8.07 5.37
CA HIS A 280 4.56 -7.96 6.57
C HIS A 280 5.08 -9.33 7.04
N TYR A 281 4.31 -10.40 6.89
CA TYR A 281 4.74 -11.77 7.21
C TYR A 281 6.08 -12.16 6.55
N SER A 282 6.40 -11.52 5.42
CA SER A 282 7.63 -11.83 4.68
C SER A 282 8.91 -11.52 5.44
N GLN A 283 8.86 -10.70 6.49
CA GLN A 283 10.01 -10.41 7.35
C GLN A 283 10.48 -11.64 8.13
N ASP A 284 9.54 -12.50 8.53
CA ASP A 284 9.84 -13.63 9.41
C ASP A 284 9.58 -15.00 8.75
N ALA A 285 8.93 -15.04 7.58
CA ALA A 285 8.55 -16.28 6.92
C ALA A 285 9.12 -16.46 5.50
N CYS A 286 9.87 -15.49 4.99
CA CYS A 286 10.54 -15.55 3.69
C CYS A 286 12.03 -15.28 3.82
N ASP A 287 12.82 -15.78 2.85
CA ASP A 287 14.25 -15.49 2.76
C ASP A 287 14.55 -14.06 2.28
N VAL A 288 13.59 -13.39 1.65
CA VAL A 288 13.66 -11.98 1.24
C VAL A 288 12.33 -11.31 1.55
N SER A 289 12.34 -10.24 2.32
CA SER A 289 11.14 -9.49 2.71
C SER A 289 10.72 -8.49 1.64
N GLN A 290 9.47 -8.01 1.71
CA GLN A 290 9.01 -6.91 0.85
C GLN A 290 9.85 -5.62 1.04
N PHE A 291 10.37 -5.38 2.23
CA PHE A 291 11.22 -4.21 2.52
C PHE A 291 12.62 -4.37 1.95
N GLU A 292 13.19 -5.58 1.98
CA GLU A 292 14.44 -5.87 1.27
C GLU A 292 14.26 -5.73 -0.25
N LEU A 293 13.15 -6.19 -0.80
CA LEU A 293 12.80 -5.96 -2.21
C LEU A 293 12.68 -4.47 -2.54
N GLN A 294 12.11 -3.65 -1.63
CA GLN A 294 12.04 -2.20 -1.80
C GLN A 294 13.43 -1.56 -1.83
N VAL A 295 14.32 -1.97 -0.92
CA VAL A 295 15.72 -1.49 -0.94
C VAL A 295 16.42 -1.93 -2.22
N ARG A 296 16.28 -3.20 -2.62
CA ARG A 296 16.92 -3.75 -3.83
C ARG A 296 16.46 -3.02 -5.09
N THR A 297 15.16 -2.79 -5.26
CA THR A 297 14.62 -2.07 -6.43
C THR A 297 15.10 -0.62 -6.46
N LEU A 298 15.09 0.07 -5.31
CA LEU A 298 15.55 1.45 -5.18
C LEU A 298 17.05 1.57 -5.48
N ALA A 299 17.84 0.65 -4.92
CA ALA A 299 19.30 0.62 -5.07
C ALA A 299 19.78 -0.05 -6.38
N ARG A 300 18.86 -0.49 -7.24
CA ARG A 300 19.17 -1.20 -8.50
C ARG A 300 20.01 -2.46 -8.29
N LEU A 301 19.74 -3.18 -7.19
CA LEU A 301 20.36 -4.46 -6.90
C LEU A 301 19.56 -5.59 -7.57
N PRO A 302 20.18 -6.72 -7.86
CA PRO A 302 19.50 -7.87 -8.44
C PRO A 302 18.33 -8.33 -7.59
N LEU A 303 17.19 -8.63 -8.23
CA LEU A 303 16.06 -9.26 -7.59
C LEU A 303 16.21 -10.77 -7.61
N VAL A 304 15.74 -11.43 -6.56
CA VAL A 304 15.61 -12.89 -6.50
C VAL A 304 14.18 -13.24 -6.14
N GLN A 305 13.66 -14.35 -6.68
CA GLN A 305 12.33 -14.82 -6.32
C GLN A 305 12.30 -15.19 -4.83
N PRO A 306 11.52 -14.53 -3.99
CA PRO A 306 11.40 -14.85 -2.57
C PRO A 306 10.88 -16.27 -2.38
N ARG A 307 11.45 -16.98 -1.42
CA ARG A 307 11.00 -18.31 -1.00
C ARG A 307 10.44 -18.23 0.40
N GLN A 308 9.22 -18.66 0.55
CA GLN A 308 8.63 -18.84 1.88
C GLN A 308 9.20 -20.11 2.51
N HIS A 309 9.71 -20.02 3.72
CA HIS A 309 10.25 -21.15 4.47
C HIS A 309 9.30 -21.68 5.56
N SER A 310 8.29 -20.88 5.95
CA SER A 310 7.34 -21.24 7.00
C SER A 310 5.94 -20.77 6.63
N ALA A 311 4.92 -21.56 6.92
CA ALA A 311 3.54 -21.08 6.90
C ALA A 311 3.39 -19.90 7.88
N ALA A 312 2.63 -18.89 7.51
CA ALA A 312 2.49 -17.68 8.30
C ALA A 312 1.03 -17.25 8.45
N LEU A 313 0.72 -16.72 9.63
CA LEU A 313 -0.50 -16.00 9.94
C LEU A 313 -0.10 -14.63 10.50
N MET A 314 -0.45 -13.56 9.81
CA MET A 314 -0.23 -12.19 10.28
C MET A 314 -1.53 -11.65 10.87
N LEU A 315 -1.47 -11.15 12.07
CA LEU A 315 -2.56 -10.44 12.74
C LEU A 315 -2.22 -8.96 12.79
N ASN A 316 -3.12 -8.13 12.27
CA ASN A 316 -2.99 -6.69 12.37
C ASN A 316 -3.61 -6.21 13.68
N LEU A 317 -2.78 -5.75 14.60
CA LEU A 317 -3.20 -5.29 15.91
C LEU A 317 -3.48 -3.78 15.85
N LEU A 318 -4.74 -3.42 16.02
CA LEU A 318 -5.18 -2.03 16.03
C LEU A 318 -5.23 -1.48 17.45
N GLY A 319 -5.26 -0.15 17.57
CA GLY A 319 -5.21 0.54 18.86
C GLY A 319 -6.37 0.25 19.82
N ASP A 320 -7.45 -0.37 19.34
CA ASP A 320 -8.60 -0.77 20.14
C ASP A 320 -8.29 -1.88 21.16
N ILE A 321 -7.29 -2.74 20.90
CA ILE A 321 -6.87 -3.78 21.84
C ILE A 321 -6.27 -3.24 23.14
N TRP A 322 -5.82 -1.98 23.15
CA TRP A 322 -5.32 -1.27 24.35
C TRP A 322 -6.43 -0.51 25.08
N ARG A 323 -7.68 -0.51 24.57
CA ARG A 323 -8.80 0.14 25.22
C ARG A 323 -9.51 -0.88 26.08
N SER A 324 -9.53 -0.64 27.40
CA SER A 324 -10.52 -1.24 28.28
C SER A 324 -11.76 -0.34 28.30
N ASP A 325 -12.92 -0.88 28.71
CA ASP A 325 -14.15 -0.11 28.98
C ASP A 325 -14.00 0.85 30.18
N GLY A 326 -12.79 1.07 30.65
CA GLY A 326 -12.37 1.96 31.71
C GLY A 326 -11.29 2.95 31.31
N GLU A 327 -11.05 3.96 32.13
CA GLU A 327 -10.15 5.09 31.87
C GLU A 327 -8.65 4.72 31.76
N ILE A 328 -8.26 3.47 32.02
CA ILE A 328 -6.86 3.03 31.98
C ILE A 328 -6.66 2.08 30.80
N PRO A 329 -5.77 2.42 29.83
CA PRO A 329 -5.39 1.48 28.76
C PRO A 329 -4.83 0.19 29.37
N LEU A 330 -5.36 -0.96 28.95
CA LEU A 330 -4.80 -2.27 29.29
C LEU A 330 -3.73 -2.61 28.26
N GLU A 331 -2.52 -2.84 28.73
CA GLU A 331 -1.44 -3.37 27.91
C GLU A 331 -1.68 -4.87 27.66
N PRO A 332 -1.62 -5.35 26.41
CA PRO A 332 -1.70 -6.79 26.14
C PRO A 332 -0.59 -7.58 26.86
N ASP A 333 -0.86 -8.83 27.21
CA ASP A 333 0.15 -9.71 27.82
C ASP A 333 1.19 -10.16 26.80
N TRP A 334 2.10 -9.25 26.43
CA TRP A 334 3.18 -9.53 25.47
C TRP A 334 4.07 -10.71 25.88
N PRO A 335 4.44 -10.90 27.17
CA PRO A 335 5.17 -12.07 27.59
C PRO A 335 4.47 -13.39 27.24
N ALA A 336 3.15 -13.49 27.45
CA ALA A 336 2.38 -14.68 27.10
C ALA A 336 2.33 -14.88 25.57
N VAL A 337 2.15 -13.81 24.78
CA VAL A 337 2.16 -13.87 23.32
C VAL A 337 3.52 -14.32 22.80
N LEU A 338 4.61 -13.72 23.28
CA LEU A 338 5.99 -14.02 22.84
C LEU A 338 6.50 -15.37 23.33
N ALA A 339 5.84 -16.01 24.32
CA ALA A 339 6.15 -17.38 24.73
C ALA A 339 5.66 -18.43 23.71
N LEU A 340 4.77 -18.06 22.79
CA LEU A 340 4.31 -18.96 21.72
C LEU A 340 5.43 -19.16 20.68
N PRO A 341 5.81 -20.41 20.35
CA PRO A 341 6.86 -20.67 19.36
C PRO A 341 6.53 -20.07 17.99
N GLY A 342 7.51 -19.43 17.35
CA GLY A 342 7.38 -18.85 16.02
C GLY A 342 6.53 -17.56 16.00
N THR A 343 6.33 -16.92 17.13
CA THR A 343 5.64 -15.63 17.22
C THR A 343 6.65 -14.49 17.14
N HIS A 344 6.38 -13.55 16.25
CA HIS A 344 7.14 -12.32 16.05
C HIS A 344 6.24 -11.12 16.29
N LEU A 345 6.73 -10.10 16.99
CA LEU A 345 5.99 -8.89 17.29
C LEU A 345 6.67 -7.69 16.63
N HIS A 346 5.93 -6.97 15.81
CA HIS A 346 6.40 -5.77 15.13
C HIS A 346 5.61 -4.54 15.58
N PRO A 347 5.91 -3.96 16.77
CA PRO A 347 5.23 -2.76 17.26
C PRO A 347 5.71 -1.55 16.43
N VAL A 348 4.83 -1.01 15.62
CA VAL A 348 5.20 0.07 14.69
C VAL A 348 5.07 1.46 15.30
N SER A 349 4.17 1.65 16.28
CA SER A 349 4.09 2.89 17.06
C SER A 349 3.20 2.71 18.31
N TYR A 350 3.73 3.06 19.47
CA TYR A 350 2.93 3.27 20.69
C TYR A 350 2.25 4.66 20.70
N THR A 351 2.61 5.56 19.81
CA THR A 351 2.10 6.94 19.80
C THR A 351 0.77 7.09 19.09
N HIS A 352 0.36 6.14 18.24
CA HIS A 352 -0.95 6.19 17.58
C HIS A 352 -2.14 6.10 18.53
N LEU A 353 -1.96 5.57 19.73
CA LEU A 353 -2.99 5.62 20.78
C LEU A 353 -3.38 7.05 21.21
N ARG A 354 -2.45 8.02 21.12
CA ARG A 354 -2.69 9.43 21.43
C ARG A 354 -3.09 10.27 20.22
N ALA A 355 -2.72 9.89 19.00
CA ALA A 355 -2.97 10.68 17.80
C ALA A 355 -4.44 10.60 17.31
N HIS A 356 -5.15 9.51 17.61
CA HIS A 356 -6.58 9.40 17.29
C HIS A 356 -7.49 10.21 18.22
N GLU A 357 -7.03 10.58 19.42
CA GLU A 357 -7.80 11.43 20.33
C GLU A 357 -7.75 12.92 19.97
N THR A 358 -6.78 13.37 19.17
CA THR A 358 -6.59 14.80 18.86
C THR A 358 -7.13 15.22 17.48
N ARG A 359 -7.72 14.32 16.69
CA ARG A 359 -8.33 14.64 15.38
C ARG A 359 -9.87 14.60 15.37
N GLY A 360 -10.47 14.70 16.53
CA GLY A 360 -11.92 14.88 16.67
C GLY A 360 -12.22 16.31 17.13
N ASN A 361 -12.09 17.28 16.27
CA ASN A 361 -12.78 18.58 16.28
C ASN A 361 -12.76 19.16 14.89
#